data_cf585937e513f215838fc62520a34bb1
#
_entry.id   cf585937e513f215838fc62520a34bb1
#
_cell.length_a   1.000
_cell.length_b   1.000
_cell.length_c   1.000
_cell.angle_alpha   90.00
_cell.angle_beta   90.00
_cell.angle_gamma   90.00
#
_symmetry.space_group_name_H-M   'P 1'
#
loop_
_entity.id
_entity.type
_entity.pdbx_description
1 polymer ?
#
loop_
_entity_poly.entity_id
_entity_poly.type
_entity_poly.pdbx_seq_one_letter_code
_entity_poly.pdbx_strand_id
1 'polypeptide(L)'
;FQSFEMILEVLHDEWRSLAGTVFIMLVILIIAACGLYYIERDIQPDKFGSIPEAMWWAMAALTTVGYGDAYPITPIGKIIGSIVTLLGIGMVALPSGILASSFSERMRQRRESMQTKIDQALEDGLITREEEFSLRKLGRDLGLNEEAISALVENSQTIFNKKQ
;
A
#
# COMPACT_ATOMS: atom_id res chain seq x y z
N PHE A 1 -19.41 6.56 -2.44
CA PHE A 1 -19.14 5.59 -3.52
C PHE A 1 -17.80 5.84 -4.23
N GLN A 2 -17.43 7.09 -4.51
CA GLN A 2 -16.18 7.43 -5.22
C GLN A 2 -14.90 6.91 -4.53
N SER A 3 -14.84 6.93 -3.20
CA SER A 3 -13.68 6.40 -2.46
C SER A 3 -13.52 4.89 -2.62
N PHE A 4 -14.62 4.15 -2.73
CA PHE A 4 -14.58 2.70 -2.93
C PHE A 4 -14.15 2.33 -4.35
N GLU A 5 -14.63 3.07 -5.36
CA GLU A 5 -14.20 2.90 -6.76
C GLU A 5 -12.69 3.16 -6.89
N MET A 6 -12.18 4.19 -6.24
CA MET A 6 -10.73 4.50 -6.22
C MET A 6 -9.91 3.34 -5.64
N ILE A 7 -10.38 2.72 -4.55
CA ILE A 7 -9.68 1.56 -3.95
C ILE A 7 -9.64 0.39 -4.93
N LEU A 8 -10.76 0.10 -5.60
CA LEU A 8 -10.82 -0.98 -6.59
C LEU A 8 -9.92 -0.72 -7.80
N GLU A 9 -9.87 0.52 -8.27
CA GLU A 9 -8.98 0.92 -9.37
C GLU A 9 -7.50 0.75 -8.97
N VAL A 10 -7.10 1.21 -7.77
CA VAL A 10 -5.72 1.04 -7.28
C VAL A 10 -5.37 -0.43 -7.15
N LEU A 11 -6.26 -1.26 -6.60
CA LEU A 11 -6.05 -2.69 -6.49
C LEU A 11 -5.92 -3.37 -7.86
N HIS A 12 -6.72 -2.93 -8.83
CA HIS A 12 -6.67 -3.49 -10.18
C HIS A 12 -5.36 -3.12 -10.89
N ASP A 13 -4.92 -1.87 -10.79
CA ASP A 13 -3.70 -1.40 -11.42
C ASP A 13 -2.45 -2.02 -10.80
N GLU A 14 -2.43 -2.17 -9.48
CA GLU A 14 -1.30 -2.73 -8.73
C GLU A 14 -1.34 -4.25 -8.58
N TRP A 15 -2.31 -4.92 -9.22
CA TRP A 15 -2.48 -6.37 -9.10
C TRP A 15 -1.19 -7.16 -9.36
N ARG A 16 -0.41 -6.77 -10.37
CA ARG A 16 0.85 -7.45 -10.71
C ARG A 16 1.90 -7.29 -9.62
N SER A 17 2.04 -6.10 -9.07
CA SER A 17 2.97 -5.79 -7.98
C SER A 17 2.57 -6.54 -6.71
N LEU A 18 1.28 -6.54 -6.37
CA LEU A 18 0.73 -7.27 -5.23
C LEU A 18 0.88 -8.78 -5.38
N ALA A 19 0.55 -9.33 -6.54
CA ALA A 19 0.71 -10.75 -6.82
C ALA A 19 2.18 -11.18 -6.76
N GLY A 20 3.10 -10.36 -7.25
CA GLY A 20 4.54 -10.60 -7.11
C GLY A 20 4.99 -10.66 -5.65
N THR A 21 4.52 -9.75 -4.81
CA THR A 21 4.83 -9.73 -3.38
C THR A 21 4.28 -10.97 -2.67
N VAL A 22 3.03 -11.35 -2.94
CA VAL A 22 2.41 -12.57 -2.39
C VAL A 22 3.17 -13.82 -2.84
N PHE A 23 3.61 -13.88 -4.09
CA PHE A 23 4.40 -14.99 -4.61
C PHE A 23 5.73 -15.13 -3.87
N ILE A 24 6.46 -14.04 -3.68
CA ILE A 24 7.71 -14.03 -2.92
C ILE A 24 7.45 -14.48 -1.47
N MET A 25 6.38 -13.99 -0.85
CA MET A 25 5.99 -14.40 0.50
C MET A 25 5.72 -15.90 0.59
N LEU A 26 5.04 -16.50 -0.39
CA LEU A 26 4.81 -17.93 -0.46
C LEU A 26 6.11 -18.73 -0.60
N VAL A 27 7.05 -18.27 -1.43
CA VAL A 27 8.37 -18.90 -1.57
C VAL A 27 9.13 -18.89 -0.25
N ILE A 28 9.18 -17.74 0.44
CA ILE A 28 9.84 -17.62 1.75
C ILE A 28 9.15 -18.50 2.78
N LEU A 29 7.82 -18.55 2.80
CA LEU A 29 7.03 -19.41 3.67
C LEU A 29 7.41 -20.88 3.51
N ILE A 30 7.48 -21.37 2.26
CA ILE A 30 7.82 -22.76 1.97
C ILE A 30 9.27 -23.07 2.41
N ILE A 31 10.21 -22.18 2.08
CA ILE A 31 11.62 -22.36 2.47
C ILE A 31 11.77 -22.38 3.99
N ALA A 32 11.11 -21.45 4.70
CA ALA A 32 11.13 -21.38 6.16
C ALA A 32 10.52 -22.64 6.79
N ALA A 33 9.37 -23.09 6.28
CA ALA A 33 8.70 -24.28 6.76
C ALA A 33 9.54 -25.55 6.55
N CYS A 34 10.11 -25.73 5.37
CA CYS A 34 10.99 -26.86 5.09
C CYS A 34 12.24 -26.86 5.98
N GLY A 35 12.85 -25.69 6.17
CA GLY A 35 14.03 -25.53 7.02
C GLY A 35 13.74 -25.88 8.48
N LEU A 36 12.64 -25.37 9.03
CA LEU A 36 12.26 -25.64 10.42
C LEU A 36 11.75 -27.08 10.62
N TYR A 37 10.98 -27.60 9.67
CA TYR A 37 10.62 -29.01 9.67
C TYR A 37 11.87 -29.91 9.79
N TYR A 38 12.88 -29.65 8.95
CA TYR A 38 14.10 -30.45 8.96
C TYR A 38 14.88 -30.41 10.30
N ILE A 39 14.87 -29.25 10.97
CA ILE A 39 15.64 -28.99 12.18
C ILE A 39 14.88 -29.42 13.43
N GLU A 40 13.57 -29.22 13.51
CA GLU A 40 12.78 -29.36 14.72
C GLU A 40 11.98 -30.68 14.80
N ARG A 41 11.74 -31.37 13.69
CA ARG A 41 10.83 -32.53 13.63
C ARG A 41 11.20 -33.68 14.59
N ASP A 42 12.50 -33.93 14.78
CA ASP A 42 12.95 -35.02 15.64
C ASP A 42 12.90 -34.66 17.13
N ILE A 43 12.83 -33.36 17.45
CA ILE A 43 12.80 -32.81 18.80
C ILE A 43 11.38 -32.39 19.22
N GLN A 44 10.61 -31.89 18.26
CA GLN A 44 9.23 -31.46 18.45
C GLN A 44 8.29 -32.07 17.38
N PRO A 45 8.12 -33.41 17.34
CA PRO A 45 7.29 -34.04 16.33
C PRO A 45 5.82 -33.59 16.36
N ASP A 46 5.31 -33.20 17.53
CA ASP A 46 3.93 -32.72 17.71
C ASP A 46 3.70 -31.32 17.16
N LYS A 47 4.76 -30.56 16.88
CA LYS A 47 4.68 -29.16 16.46
C LYS A 47 5.30 -28.89 15.07
N PHE A 48 6.29 -29.71 14.70
CA PHE A 48 7.03 -29.59 13.44
C PHE A 48 7.18 -30.97 12.75
N GLY A 49 6.28 -31.93 13.06
CA GLY A 49 6.34 -33.29 12.53
C GLY A 49 5.98 -33.40 11.03
N SER A 50 5.41 -32.35 10.45
CA SER A 50 5.12 -32.26 9.03
C SER A 50 5.40 -30.84 8.48
N ILE A 51 5.58 -30.76 7.15
CA ILE A 51 5.74 -29.46 6.49
C ILE A 51 4.54 -28.54 6.72
N PRO A 52 3.26 -29.00 6.64
CA PRO A 52 2.10 -28.15 6.96
C PRO A 52 2.10 -27.61 8.39
N GLU A 53 2.53 -28.36 9.39
CA GLU A 53 2.66 -27.89 10.77
C GLU A 53 3.75 -26.81 10.89
N ALA A 54 4.91 -27.02 10.26
CA ALA A 54 5.95 -26.01 10.18
C ALA A 54 5.49 -24.75 9.40
N MET A 55 4.66 -24.91 8.35
CA MET A 55 4.05 -23.80 7.63
C MET A 55 3.09 -22.98 8.51
N TRP A 56 2.35 -23.62 9.40
CA TRP A 56 1.50 -22.92 10.36
C TRP A 56 2.29 -21.92 11.20
N TRP A 57 3.40 -22.41 11.81
CA TRP A 57 4.27 -21.52 12.56
C TRP A 57 4.88 -20.42 11.69
N ALA A 58 5.41 -20.79 10.51
CA ALA A 58 6.05 -19.84 9.62
C ALA A 58 5.07 -18.75 9.14
N MET A 59 3.81 -19.11 8.86
CA MET A 59 2.76 -18.16 8.52
C MET A 59 2.50 -17.20 9.68
N ALA A 60 2.30 -17.72 10.91
CA ALA A 60 2.06 -16.90 12.09
C ALA A 60 3.24 -15.95 12.39
N ALA A 61 4.47 -16.39 12.15
CA ALA A 61 5.68 -15.59 12.32
C ALA A 61 5.82 -14.50 11.25
N LEU A 62 5.66 -14.86 9.95
CA LEU A 62 5.77 -13.94 8.83
C LEU A 62 4.70 -12.86 8.85
N THR A 63 3.47 -13.20 9.27
CA THR A 63 2.36 -12.26 9.39
C THR A 63 2.36 -11.48 10.70
N THR A 64 3.36 -11.70 11.57
CA THR A 64 3.49 -11.05 12.88
C THR A 64 2.36 -11.35 13.87
N VAL A 65 1.54 -12.39 13.64
CA VAL A 65 0.44 -12.78 14.54
C VAL A 65 0.98 -13.46 15.80
N GLY A 66 1.88 -14.47 15.64
CA GLY A 66 2.60 -15.09 16.73
C GLY A 66 1.71 -15.73 17.79
N TYR A 67 0.91 -16.72 17.47
CA TYR A 67 0.00 -17.39 18.40
C TYR A 67 0.70 -17.98 19.64
N GLY A 68 1.99 -18.35 19.52
CA GLY A 68 2.77 -18.91 20.63
C GLY A 68 2.51 -20.37 20.94
N ASP A 69 1.71 -21.06 20.13
CA ASP A 69 1.37 -22.47 20.23
C ASP A 69 2.48 -23.40 19.73
N ALA A 70 3.28 -22.91 18.79
CA ALA A 70 4.49 -23.55 18.25
C ALA A 70 5.60 -22.50 18.10
N TYR A 71 6.85 -22.90 18.35
CA TYR A 71 8.05 -22.09 18.13
C TYR A 71 9.30 -22.98 18.14
N PRO A 72 10.36 -22.63 17.39
CA PRO A 72 11.59 -23.41 17.36
C PRO A 72 12.31 -23.35 18.73
N ILE A 73 12.76 -24.51 19.25
CA ILE A 73 13.47 -24.60 20.51
C ILE A 73 14.96 -24.86 20.35
N THR A 74 15.37 -25.43 19.21
CA THR A 74 16.79 -25.68 18.95
C THR A 74 17.56 -24.37 18.73
N PRO A 75 18.85 -24.29 19.04
CA PRO A 75 19.65 -23.09 18.78
C PRO A 75 19.63 -22.67 17.31
N ILE A 76 19.74 -23.62 16.37
CA ILE A 76 19.70 -23.35 14.92
C ILE A 76 18.28 -22.91 14.50
N GLY A 77 17.25 -23.60 15.00
CA GLY A 77 15.86 -23.23 14.73
C GLY A 77 15.52 -21.82 15.22
N LYS A 78 16.04 -21.40 16.38
CA LYS A 78 15.89 -20.03 16.89
C LYS A 78 16.57 -19.00 15.99
N ILE A 79 17.76 -19.28 15.47
CA ILE A 79 18.45 -18.39 14.53
C ILE A 79 17.63 -18.23 13.24
N ILE A 80 17.20 -19.36 12.65
CA ILE A 80 16.38 -19.34 11.44
C ILE A 80 15.04 -18.65 11.71
N GLY A 81 14.41 -18.97 12.83
CA GLY A 81 13.16 -18.33 13.23
C GLY A 81 13.27 -16.82 13.39
N SER A 82 14.38 -16.34 13.95
CA SER A 82 14.65 -14.90 14.06
C SER A 82 14.78 -14.23 12.69
N ILE A 83 15.47 -14.87 11.74
CA ILE A 83 15.60 -14.38 10.36
C ILE A 83 14.22 -14.35 9.69
N VAL A 84 13.43 -15.42 9.81
CA VAL A 84 12.06 -15.50 9.25
C VAL A 84 11.18 -14.40 9.81
N THR A 85 11.20 -14.16 11.12
CA THR A 85 10.42 -13.11 11.76
C THR A 85 10.84 -11.72 11.28
N LEU A 86 12.14 -11.48 11.13
CA LEU A 86 12.64 -10.20 10.61
C LEU A 86 12.21 -9.98 9.16
N LEU A 87 12.28 -11.00 8.31
CA LEU A 87 11.77 -10.95 6.94
C LEU A 87 10.27 -10.69 6.90
N GLY A 88 9.50 -11.27 7.81
CA GLY A 88 8.06 -11.06 7.93
C GLY A 88 7.66 -9.59 8.06
N ILE A 89 8.37 -8.82 8.87
CA ILE A 89 8.13 -7.39 9.05
C ILE A 89 8.27 -6.65 7.69
N GLY A 90 9.33 -6.91 6.94
CA GLY A 90 9.54 -6.32 5.62
C GLY A 90 8.47 -6.76 4.61
N MET A 91 8.07 -8.02 4.63
CA MET A 91 7.09 -8.58 3.69
C MET A 91 5.68 -7.98 3.87
N VAL A 92 5.24 -7.74 5.09
CA VAL A 92 3.95 -7.08 5.37
C VAL A 92 3.98 -5.60 4.98
N ALA A 93 5.13 -4.96 5.11
CA ALA A 93 5.30 -3.55 4.75
C ALA A 93 5.20 -3.29 3.23
N LEU A 94 5.62 -4.26 2.38
CA LEU A 94 5.65 -4.07 0.93
C LEU A 94 4.28 -3.81 0.30
N PRO A 95 3.23 -4.66 0.50
CA PRO A 95 1.90 -4.39 -0.06
C PRO A 95 1.32 -3.06 0.44
N SER A 96 1.49 -2.77 1.72
CA SER A 96 1.02 -1.52 2.32
C SER A 96 1.71 -0.30 1.72
N GLY A 97 3.02 -0.39 1.48
CA GLY A 97 3.82 0.66 0.84
C GLY A 97 3.41 0.89 -0.62
N ILE A 98 3.20 -0.18 -1.39
CA ILE A 98 2.74 -0.10 -2.79
C ILE A 98 1.38 0.62 -2.84
N LEU A 99 0.40 0.18 -2.05
CA LEU A 99 -0.92 0.79 -2.02
C LEU A 99 -0.87 2.26 -1.59
N ALA A 100 -0.12 2.60 -0.55
CA ALA A 100 0.03 3.96 -0.07
C ALA A 100 0.68 4.88 -1.13
N SER A 101 1.71 4.39 -1.83
CA SER A 101 2.38 5.11 -2.90
C SER A 101 1.43 5.37 -4.08
N SER A 102 0.70 4.34 -4.54
CA SER A 102 -0.24 4.45 -5.66
C SER A 102 -1.41 5.38 -5.34
N PHE A 103 -1.89 5.35 -4.10
CA PHE A 103 -2.91 6.30 -3.62
C PHE A 103 -2.40 7.74 -3.66
N SER A 104 -1.20 7.98 -3.14
CA SER A 104 -0.58 9.31 -3.12
C SER A 104 -0.34 9.83 -4.54
N GLU A 105 0.13 8.98 -5.44
CA GLU A 105 0.36 9.34 -6.84
C GLU A 105 -0.94 9.71 -7.56
N ARG A 106 -2.03 8.95 -7.38
CA ARG A 106 -3.33 9.28 -7.96
C ARG A 106 -3.88 10.61 -7.44
N MET A 107 -3.74 10.85 -6.13
CA MET A 107 -4.16 12.14 -5.56
C MET A 107 -3.32 13.30 -6.11
N ARG A 108 -2.03 13.09 -6.33
CA ARG A 108 -1.15 14.07 -6.97
C ARG A 108 -1.61 14.35 -8.41
N GLN A 109 -1.83 13.32 -9.22
CA GLN A 109 -2.29 13.48 -10.61
C GLN A 109 -3.64 14.20 -10.72
N ARG A 110 -4.58 13.92 -9.81
CA ARG A 110 -5.86 14.63 -9.74
C ARG A 110 -5.69 16.11 -9.43
N ARG A 111 -4.80 16.44 -8.49
CA ARG A 111 -4.47 17.84 -8.17
C ARG A 111 -3.77 18.54 -9.33
N GLU A 112 -2.81 17.90 -9.99
CA GLU A 112 -2.12 18.46 -11.16
C GLU A 112 -3.09 18.68 -12.34
N SER A 113 -4.00 17.75 -12.59
CA SER A 113 -5.05 17.91 -13.61
C SER A 113 -5.97 19.09 -13.29
N MET A 114 -6.35 19.25 -12.03
CA MET A 114 -7.13 20.41 -11.59
C MET A 114 -6.34 21.71 -11.75
N GLN A 115 -5.06 21.73 -11.33
CA GLN A 115 -4.19 22.90 -11.47
C GLN A 115 -4.06 23.35 -12.92
N THR A 116 -3.83 22.42 -13.83
CA THR A 116 -3.73 22.70 -15.28
C THR A 116 -5.03 23.37 -15.80
N LYS A 117 -6.19 22.91 -15.33
CA LYS A 117 -7.47 23.51 -15.73
C LYS A 117 -7.69 24.90 -15.15
N ILE A 118 -7.24 25.13 -13.90
CA ILE A 118 -7.27 26.46 -13.28
C ILE A 118 -6.34 27.41 -14.04
N ASP A 119 -5.13 26.98 -14.36
CA ASP A 119 -4.16 27.79 -15.10
C ASP A 119 -4.68 28.16 -16.50
N GLN A 120 -5.40 27.24 -17.17
CA GLN A 120 -6.09 27.53 -18.44
C GLN A 120 -7.21 28.56 -18.27
N ALA A 121 -8.00 28.46 -17.20
CA ALA A 121 -9.07 29.43 -16.91
C ALA A 121 -8.53 30.82 -16.52
N LEU A 122 -7.27 30.90 -16.07
CA LEU A 122 -6.61 32.16 -15.72
C LEU A 122 -5.87 32.82 -16.90
N GLU A 123 -5.88 32.24 -18.09
CA GLU A 123 -5.16 32.79 -19.26
C GLU A 123 -5.61 34.23 -19.61
N ASP A 124 -6.87 34.56 -19.42
CA ASP A 124 -7.45 35.90 -19.63
C ASP A 124 -7.38 36.77 -18.39
N GLY A 125 -6.88 36.30 -17.25
CA GLY A 125 -6.63 37.03 -16.02
C GLY A 125 -7.76 37.02 -15.00
N LEU A 126 -8.93 36.46 -15.31
CA LEU A 126 -10.12 36.49 -14.44
C LEU A 126 -10.89 35.16 -14.58
N ILE A 127 -11.08 34.45 -13.49
CA ILE A 127 -11.98 33.29 -13.46
C ILE A 127 -13.42 33.81 -13.44
N THR A 128 -14.17 33.57 -14.52
CA THR A 128 -15.59 33.89 -14.59
C THR A 128 -16.42 32.97 -13.68
N ARG A 129 -17.66 33.38 -13.36
CA ARG A 129 -18.57 32.53 -12.56
C ARG A 129 -18.88 31.19 -13.22
N GLU A 130 -18.91 31.16 -14.54
CA GLU A 130 -19.14 29.90 -15.29
C GLU A 130 -17.93 28.97 -15.23
N GLU A 131 -16.74 29.53 -15.31
CA GLU A 131 -15.48 28.77 -15.14
C GLU A 131 -15.32 28.26 -13.72
N GLU A 132 -15.62 29.08 -12.71
CA GLU A 132 -15.59 28.65 -11.31
C GLU A 132 -16.57 27.49 -11.07
N PHE A 133 -17.78 27.57 -11.60
CA PHE A 133 -18.74 26.47 -11.50
C PHE A 133 -18.22 25.20 -12.19
N SER A 134 -17.63 25.34 -13.37
CA SER A 134 -17.05 24.23 -14.13
C SER A 134 -15.85 23.59 -13.41
N LEU A 135 -14.98 24.41 -12.83
CA LEU A 135 -13.84 23.97 -12.01
C LEU A 135 -14.29 23.23 -10.75
N ARG A 136 -15.29 23.76 -10.04
CA ARG A 136 -15.87 23.09 -8.87
C ARG A 136 -16.52 21.76 -9.23
N LYS A 137 -17.20 21.68 -10.37
CA LYS A 137 -17.77 20.43 -10.88
C LYS A 137 -16.66 19.42 -11.20
N LEU A 138 -15.64 19.86 -11.96
CA LEU A 138 -14.48 19.01 -12.28
C LEU A 138 -13.76 18.50 -11.02
N GLY A 139 -13.54 19.37 -10.04
CA GLY A 139 -12.91 18.98 -8.78
C GLY A 139 -13.70 17.90 -8.04
N ARG A 140 -15.02 18.00 -8.02
CA ARG A 140 -15.89 16.94 -7.47
C ARG A 140 -15.83 15.66 -8.28
N ASP A 141 -15.83 15.75 -9.60
CA ASP A 141 -15.70 14.58 -10.49
C ASP A 141 -14.33 13.88 -10.33
N LEU A 142 -13.29 14.66 -10.00
CA LEU A 142 -11.97 14.14 -9.63
C LEU A 142 -11.90 13.63 -8.18
N GLY A 143 -12.97 13.73 -7.40
CA GLY A 143 -13.03 13.27 -6.01
C GLY A 143 -12.24 14.15 -5.03
N LEU A 144 -11.98 15.42 -5.38
CA LEU A 144 -11.39 16.41 -4.48
C LEU A 144 -12.47 16.96 -3.54
N ASN A 145 -12.11 17.22 -2.28
CA ASN A 145 -13.01 17.90 -1.36
C ASN A 145 -13.10 19.40 -1.67
N GLU A 146 -14.17 20.06 -1.23
CA GLU A 146 -14.42 21.48 -1.49
C GLU A 146 -13.30 22.38 -0.94
N GLU A 147 -12.68 22.00 0.18
CA GLU A 147 -11.55 22.74 0.75
C GLU A 147 -10.32 22.70 -0.16
N ALA A 148 -10.00 21.53 -0.72
CA ALA A 148 -8.88 21.39 -1.67
C ALA A 148 -9.14 22.16 -2.96
N ILE A 149 -10.38 22.14 -3.48
CA ILE A 149 -10.76 22.89 -4.68
C ILE A 149 -10.60 24.40 -4.43
N SER A 150 -11.15 24.89 -3.34
CA SER A 150 -11.07 26.32 -2.98
C SER A 150 -9.62 26.77 -2.76
N ALA A 151 -8.81 25.97 -2.07
CA ALA A 151 -7.39 26.27 -1.84
C ALA A 151 -6.58 26.31 -3.16
N LEU A 152 -6.87 25.43 -4.10
CA LEU A 152 -6.21 25.43 -5.41
C LEU A 152 -6.57 26.68 -6.23
N VAL A 153 -7.85 27.04 -6.28
CA VAL A 153 -8.33 28.24 -6.99
C VAL A 153 -7.73 29.50 -6.38
N GLU A 154 -7.81 29.66 -5.06
CA GLU A 154 -7.29 30.83 -4.35
C GLU A 154 -5.77 30.98 -4.50
N ASN A 155 -5.03 29.88 -4.37
CA ASN A 155 -3.58 29.89 -4.53
C ASN A 155 -3.16 30.30 -5.95
N SER A 156 -3.85 29.77 -6.97
CA SER A 156 -3.55 30.09 -8.37
C SER A 156 -3.85 31.56 -8.69
N GLN A 157 -4.97 32.10 -8.21
CA GLN A 157 -5.28 33.53 -8.34
C GLN A 157 -4.25 34.43 -7.66
N THR A 158 -3.78 34.01 -6.47
CA THR A 158 -2.77 34.77 -5.72
C THR A 158 -1.42 34.77 -6.46
N ILE A 159 -1.02 33.64 -7.04
CA ILE A 159 0.22 33.51 -7.82
C ILE A 159 0.13 34.34 -9.10
N PHE A 160 -1.03 34.33 -9.78
CA PHE A 160 -1.25 35.10 -11.00
C PHE A 160 -1.15 36.60 -10.74
N ASN A 161 -1.83 37.08 -9.69
CA ASN A 161 -1.80 38.50 -9.30
C ASN A 161 -0.41 39.01 -8.85
N LYS A 162 0.48 38.10 -8.43
CA LYS A 162 1.85 38.44 -8.01
C LYS A 162 2.83 38.52 -9.19
N LYS A 163 2.47 37.98 -10.34
CA LYS A 163 3.29 37.96 -11.57
C LYS A 163 2.97 39.16 -12.51
N GLN A 164 1.90 39.86 -12.27
CA GLN A 164 1.55 41.15 -12.95
C GLN A 164 2.13 42.35 -12.19
#